data_094a552b919b97633735c030ae733742
#
_entry.id   094a552b919b97633735c030ae733742
#
_cell.length_a   1.000
_cell.length_b   1.000
_cell.length_c   1.000
_cell.angle_alpha   90.00
_cell.angle_beta   90.00
_cell.angle_gamma   90.00
#
_symmetry.space_group_name_H-M   'P 1'
#
loop_
_entity.id
_entity.type
_entity.pdbx_description
1 polymer ?
#
loop_
_entity_poly.entity_id
_entity_poly.type
_entity_poly.pdbx_seq_one_letter_code
_entity_poly.pdbx_strand_id
1 'polypeptide(L)'
;QQLAGGYDYWFVIQQASCREALKQAGARDVVYLPMAADPVIHRPMELPAQERHEFGSDLSFVGAGYANRRTLLPRLISSDWTFKLWGNEWEGADTLQAVLQRGGARIDTDTCMKVFNASRINLNLHSWAGSGLDPDGDFVNPRTFELAACGAFQLVDHRTLLPAHFNSDEVVSFQRFEDLPVEIGRWLSDADARAATALAARRRILLEHTYVHRMRDMLAHLGMSRPDRVSPILSGERRAGTLADRCTDIPALGTLLREFAPDRRVELQDVAARIRAKPPNTALGREELLVLMLDEYRSEMRDIL
;
A
#
# COMPACT_ATOMS: atom_id res chain seq x y z
N GLN A 1 5.30 -5.67 -20.78
CA GLN A 1 5.29 -7.09 -21.20
C GLN A 1 6.64 -7.56 -21.74
N GLN A 2 7.36 -6.75 -22.55
CA GLN A 2 8.67 -7.14 -23.16
C GLN A 2 9.75 -7.52 -22.11
N LEU A 3 9.63 -7.11 -20.87
CA LEU A 3 10.59 -7.41 -19.82
C LEU A 3 10.17 -8.60 -18.92
N ALA A 4 9.02 -9.22 -19.17
CA ALA A 4 8.47 -10.24 -18.27
C ALA A 4 9.39 -11.45 -18.10
N GLY A 5 10.04 -11.92 -19.17
CA GLY A 5 11.00 -13.03 -19.13
C GLY A 5 12.33 -12.73 -18.44
N GLY A 6 12.62 -11.47 -18.12
CA GLY A 6 13.84 -11.04 -17.43
C GLY A 6 13.81 -11.18 -15.91
N TYR A 7 12.65 -11.53 -15.35
CA TYR A 7 12.48 -11.69 -13.91
C TYR A 7 12.05 -13.12 -13.56
N ASP A 8 12.55 -13.64 -12.46
CA ASP A 8 12.16 -14.96 -11.96
C ASP A 8 10.74 -14.96 -11.38
N TYR A 9 10.35 -13.87 -10.72
CA TYR A 9 9.06 -13.73 -10.02
C TYR A 9 8.39 -12.40 -10.35
N TRP A 10 7.07 -12.47 -10.53
CA TRP A 10 6.19 -11.32 -10.63
C TRP A 10 5.15 -11.39 -9.52
N PHE A 11 5.20 -10.46 -8.57
CA PHE A 11 4.15 -10.30 -7.57
C PHE A 11 3.17 -9.27 -8.08
N VAL A 12 1.92 -9.68 -8.24
CA VAL A 12 0.88 -8.89 -8.89
C VAL A 12 -0.33 -8.70 -7.98
N ILE A 13 -0.99 -7.55 -8.13
CA ILE A 13 -2.14 -7.15 -7.32
C ILE A 13 -3.49 -7.51 -7.97
N GLN A 14 -3.46 -8.15 -9.14
CA GLN A 14 -4.62 -8.66 -9.89
C GLN A 14 -4.41 -10.14 -10.18
N GLN A 15 -5.48 -10.93 -10.19
CA GLN A 15 -5.33 -12.37 -10.38
C GLN A 15 -5.49 -12.82 -11.83
N ALA A 16 -6.65 -12.56 -12.43
CA ALA A 16 -7.04 -13.23 -13.67
C ALA A 16 -6.25 -12.72 -14.90
N SER A 17 -6.61 -11.54 -15.39
CA SER A 17 -6.09 -11.04 -16.67
C SER A 17 -4.60 -10.71 -16.65
N CYS A 18 -4.11 -10.14 -15.55
CA CYS A 18 -2.71 -9.76 -15.41
C CYS A 18 -1.78 -10.97 -15.36
N ARG A 19 -2.18 -12.01 -14.63
CA ARG A 19 -1.38 -13.24 -14.46
C ARG A 19 -1.18 -13.96 -15.78
N GLU A 20 -2.24 -14.15 -16.56
CA GLU A 20 -2.17 -14.86 -17.83
C GLU A 20 -1.37 -14.07 -18.87
N ALA A 21 -1.59 -12.76 -18.96
CA ALA A 21 -0.85 -11.88 -19.87
C ALA A 21 0.67 -11.86 -19.56
N LEU A 22 1.07 -11.90 -18.30
CA LEU A 22 2.49 -11.97 -17.92
C LEU A 22 3.12 -13.32 -18.24
N LYS A 23 2.39 -14.42 -18.03
CA LYS A 23 2.87 -15.76 -18.43
C LYS A 23 3.07 -15.87 -19.94
N GLN A 24 2.11 -15.39 -20.73
CA GLN A 24 2.24 -15.35 -22.19
C GLN A 24 3.38 -14.44 -22.64
N ALA A 25 3.73 -13.42 -21.88
CA ALA A 25 4.89 -12.56 -22.12
C ALA A 25 6.23 -13.16 -21.62
N GLY A 26 6.24 -14.42 -21.14
CA GLY A 26 7.44 -15.14 -20.74
C GLY A 26 7.78 -15.05 -19.25
N ALA A 27 6.87 -14.56 -18.38
CA ALA A 27 7.09 -14.60 -16.94
C ALA A 27 7.14 -16.07 -16.44
N ARG A 28 8.15 -16.38 -15.64
CA ARG A 28 8.36 -17.75 -15.13
C ARG A 28 7.37 -18.08 -14.03
N ASP A 29 7.21 -17.18 -13.07
CA ASP A 29 6.27 -17.32 -11.97
C ASP A 29 5.54 -16.01 -11.71
N VAL A 30 4.20 -16.11 -11.56
CA VAL A 30 3.33 -14.96 -11.33
C VAL A 30 2.46 -15.25 -10.11
N VAL A 31 2.71 -14.54 -9.05
CA VAL A 31 2.11 -14.74 -7.73
C VAL A 31 1.19 -13.57 -7.40
N TYR A 32 -0.04 -13.86 -7.01
CA TYR A 32 -0.92 -12.83 -6.47
C TYR A 32 -0.43 -12.39 -5.10
N LEU A 33 -0.26 -11.09 -4.93
CA LEU A 33 0.09 -10.47 -3.66
C LEU A 33 -0.78 -9.22 -3.49
N PRO A 34 -1.79 -9.24 -2.62
CA PRO A 34 -2.69 -8.11 -2.44
C PRO A 34 -1.99 -6.89 -1.86
N MET A 35 -2.63 -5.74 -2.00
CA MET A 35 -2.21 -4.52 -1.32
C MET A 35 -2.28 -4.69 0.21
N ALA A 36 -1.73 -3.74 0.94
CA ALA A 36 -1.65 -3.77 2.40
C ALA A 36 -1.67 -2.35 2.97
N ALA A 37 -1.67 -2.23 4.29
CA ALA A 37 -1.48 -0.98 5.00
C ALA A 37 -0.18 -0.98 5.82
N ASP A 38 0.36 0.21 6.05
CA ASP A 38 1.38 0.45 7.05
C ASP A 38 0.71 1.00 8.32
N PRO A 39 0.64 0.22 9.42
CA PRO A 39 -0.06 0.65 10.63
C PRO A 39 0.65 1.77 11.42
N VAL A 40 1.88 2.11 11.06
CA VAL A 40 2.59 3.27 11.61
C VAL A 40 2.04 4.56 11.01
N ILE A 41 1.79 4.54 9.71
CA ILE A 41 1.24 5.67 8.95
C ILE A 41 -0.29 5.67 9.03
N HIS A 42 -0.92 4.55 8.64
CA HIS A 42 -2.37 4.39 8.57
C HIS A 42 -2.91 3.94 9.94
N ARG A 43 -3.26 4.91 10.76
CA ARG A 43 -3.68 4.68 12.15
C ARG A 43 -4.80 5.61 12.59
N PRO A 44 -5.54 5.24 13.63
CA PRO A 44 -6.45 6.17 14.29
C PRO A 44 -5.70 7.42 14.81
N MET A 45 -6.30 8.59 14.63
CA MET A 45 -5.76 9.87 15.05
C MET A 45 -6.81 10.62 15.88
N GLU A 46 -6.39 11.17 17.02
CA GLU A 46 -7.16 12.16 17.74
C GLU A 46 -6.84 13.55 17.17
N LEU A 47 -7.81 14.14 16.50
CA LEU A 47 -7.65 15.44 15.87
C LEU A 47 -8.19 16.56 16.78
N PRO A 48 -7.50 17.71 16.88
CA PRO A 48 -8.03 18.91 17.50
C PRO A 48 -9.34 19.35 16.85
N ALA A 49 -10.18 20.08 17.59
CA ALA A 49 -11.49 20.51 17.09
C ALA A 49 -11.41 21.31 15.78
N GLN A 50 -10.39 22.15 15.63
CA GLN A 50 -10.14 22.91 14.40
C GLN A 50 -9.87 22.00 13.21
N GLU A 51 -9.00 20.99 13.36
CA GLU A 51 -8.68 20.02 12.29
C GLU A 51 -9.89 19.14 11.97
N ARG A 52 -10.64 18.70 12.98
CA ARG A 52 -11.92 17.98 12.75
C ARG A 52 -12.91 18.80 11.92
N HIS A 53 -12.97 20.09 12.13
CA HIS A 53 -13.83 20.99 11.34
C HIS A 53 -13.31 21.16 9.91
N GLU A 54 -11.99 21.38 9.77
CA GLU A 54 -11.35 21.57 8.46
C GLU A 54 -11.45 20.32 7.59
N PHE A 55 -11.05 19.14 8.11
CA PHE A 55 -10.92 17.91 7.34
C PHE A 55 -12.18 17.04 7.34
N GLY A 56 -13.03 17.16 8.37
CA GLY A 56 -14.20 16.31 8.54
C GLY A 56 -15.38 16.69 7.66
N SER A 57 -16.17 15.68 7.33
CA SER A 57 -17.46 15.79 6.63
C SER A 57 -18.31 14.56 6.93
N ASP A 58 -19.59 14.61 6.56
CA ASP A 58 -20.45 13.44 6.62
C ASP A 58 -19.98 12.38 5.60
N LEU A 59 -19.63 12.85 4.39
CA LEU A 59 -19.09 12.03 3.32
C LEU A 59 -17.79 12.65 2.81
N SER A 60 -16.74 11.86 2.65
CA SER A 60 -15.50 12.28 2.00
C SER A 60 -15.13 11.36 0.85
N PHE A 61 -14.42 11.90 -0.13
CA PHE A 61 -13.71 11.14 -1.14
C PHE A 61 -12.30 11.71 -1.30
N VAL A 62 -11.28 10.84 -1.30
CA VAL A 62 -9.89 11.22 -1.54
C VAL A 62 -9.33 10.44 -2.71
N GLY A 63 -9.01 11.13 -3.80
CA GLY A 63 -8.43 10.50 -5.00
C GLY A 63 -8.43 11.39 -6.23
N ALA A 64 -7.83 10.89 -7.31
CA ALA A 64 -7.77 11.59 -8.59
C ALA A 64 -9.09 11.45 -9.38
N GLY A 65 -9.35 12.44 -10.24
CA GLY A 65 -10.55 12.56 -11.05
C GLY A 65 -10.58 11.64 -12.28
N TYR A 66 -10.54 10.33 -12.08
CA TYR A 66 -10.73 9.36 -13.17
C TYR A 66 -12.14 9.45 -13.79
N ALA A 67 -12.30 8.95 -15.02
CA ALA A 67 -13.52 9.10 -15.82
C ALA A 67 -14.78 8.65 -15.07
N ASN A 68 -14.77 7.48 -14.44
CA ASN A 68 -15.90 6.98 -13.66
C ASN A 68 -16.26 7.89 -12.47
N ARG A 69 -15.27 8.42 -11.78
CA ARG A 69 -15.45 9.28 -10.61
C ARG A 69 -16.07 10.63 -10.99
N ARG A 70 -15.60 11.23 -12.10
CA ARG A 70 -16.17 12.46 -12.67
C ARG A 70 -17.63 12.32 -13.05
N THR A 71 -18.03 11.13 -13.53
CA THR A 71 -19.42 10.82 -13.91
C THR A 71 -20.29 10.52 -12.69
N LEU A 72 -19.78 9.80 -11.71
CA LEU A 72 -20.57 9.28 -10.60
C LEU A 72 -20.69 10.26 -9.43
N LEU A 73 -19.57 10.88 -9.00
CA LEU A 73 -19.55 11.71 -7.78
C LEU A 73 -20.48 12.93 -7.79
N PRO A 74 -20.76 13.62 -8.92
CA PRO A 74 -21.74 14.70 -8.95
C PRO A 74 -23.14 14.29 -8.44
N ARG A 75 -23.49 13.02 -8.57
CA ARG A 75 -24.79 12.47 -8.14
C ARG A 75 -24.94 12.35 -6.62
N LEU A 76 -23.83 12.54 -5.87
CA LEU A 76 -23.80 12.49 -4.41
C LEU A 76 -23.87 13.88 -3.75
N ILE A 77 -23.93 14.95 -4.54
CA ILE A 77 -24.13 16.29 -4.01
C ILE A 77 -25.58 16.39 -3.55
N SER A 78 -25.77 16.64 -2.25
CA SER A 78 -27.07 16.70 -1.59
C SER A 78 -27.07 17.77 -0.50
N SER A 79 -28.25 18.22 -0.09
CA SER A 79 -28.43 19.03 1.11
C SER A 79 -28.48 18.21 2.41
N ASP A 80 -28.62 16.89 2.30
CA ASP A 80 -28.84 15.99 3.44
C ASP A 80 -27.54 15.61 4.16
N TRP A 81 -26.40 15.87 3.54
CA TRP A 81 -25.07 15.65 4.10
C TRP A 81 -24.03 16.62 3.55
N THR A 82 -22.99 16.83 4.32
CA THR A 82 -21.79 17.54 3.86
C THR A 82 -20.91 16.59 3.07
N PHE A 83 -20.50 16.97 1.85
CA PHE A 83 -19.57 16.21 1.03
C PHE A 83 -18.30 17.01 0.78
N LYS A 84 -17.14 16.43 1.07
CA LYS A 84 -15.81 16.99 0.76
C LYS A 84 -15.04 16.07 -0.19
N LEU A 85 -14.59 16.65 -1.31
CA LEU A 85 -13.83 15.99 -2.35
C LEU A 85 -12.40 16.49 -2.31
N TRP A 86 -11.43 15.56 -2.21
CA TRP A 86 -10.02 15.86 -2.09
C TRP A 86 -9.20 15.17 -3.19
N GLY A 87 -8.15 15.83 -3.67
CA GLY A 87 -7.21 15.28 -4.64
C GLY A 87 -7.19 16.07 -5.94
N ASN A 88 -6.48 15.56 -6.93
CA ASN A 88 -6.17 16.24 -8.19
C ASN A 88 -6.90 15.66 -9.40
N GLU A 89 -6.62 16.22 -10.58
CA GLU A 89 -7.18 15.78 -11.86
C GLU A 89 -8.70 15.95 -11.96
N TRP A 90 -9.23 17.02 -11.33
CA TRP A 90 -10.65 17.37 -11.36
C TRP A 90 -10.98 18.51 -12.31
N GLU A 91 -10.03 18.93 -13.17
CA GLU A 91 -10.23 19.98 -14.18
C GLU A 91 -11.37 19.60 -15.12
N GLY A 92 -12.28 20.54 -15.38
CA GLY A 92 -13.47 20.32 -16.20
C GLY A 92 -14.60 19.51 -15.53
N ALA A 93 -14.51 19.25 -14.22
CA ALA A 93 -15.59 18.69 -13.43
C ALA A 93 -16.33 19.81 -12.67
N ASP A 94 -16.96 20.74 -13.42
CA ASP A 94 -17.51 21.99 -12.89
C ASP A 94 -18.57 21.76 -11.80
N THR A 95 -19.37 20.71 -11.93
CA THR A 95 -20.39 20.33 -10.94
C THR A 95 -19.80 19.96 -9.58
N LEU A 96 -18.54 19.57 -9.52
CA LEU A 96 -17.85 19.17 -8.29
C LEU A 96 -17.11 20.33 -7.61
N GLN A 97 -17.02 21.51 -8.23
CA GLN A 97 -16.24 22.64 -7.68
C GLN A 97 -16.71 23.09 -6.30
N ALA A 98 -18.02 23.04 -6.03
CA ALA A 98 -18.59 23.42 -4.73
C ALA A 98 -18.15 22.53 -3.56
N VAL A 99 -17.76 21.28 -3.84
CA VAL A 99 -17.33 20.28 -2.84
C VAL A 99 -15.83 20.02 -2.88
N LEU A 100 -15.13 20.47 -3.94
CA LEU A 100 -13.71 20.28 -4.16
C LEU A 100 -12.89 21.12 -3.18
N GLN A 101 -12.05 20.46 -2.42
CA GLN A 101 -11.21 21.09 -1.41
C GLN A 101 -9.86 21.51 -2.00
N ARG A 102 -9.29 22.59 -1.45
CA ARG A 102 -7.98 23.13 -1.82
C ARG A 102 -7.81 23.34 -3.33
N GLY A 103 -8.92 23.67 -4.04
CA GLY A 103 -8.90 23.90 -5.49
C GLY A 103 -8.46 22.72 -6.33
N GLY A 104 -8.58 21.49 -5.82
CA GLY A 104 -8.14 20.29 -6.53
C GLY A 104 -6.63 20.05 -6.48
N ALA A 105 -5.92 20.63 -5.53
CA ALA A 105 -4.51 20.33 -5.31
C ALA A 105 -4.34 18.93 -4.73
N ARG A 106 -3.27 18.25 -5.14
CA ARG A 106 -2.86 16.98 -4.54
C ARG A 106 -2.56 17.20 -3.04
N ILE A 107 -3.08 16.32 -2.21
CA ILE A 107 -2.81 16.34 -0.77
C ILE A 107 -1.76 15.30 -0.40
N ASP A 108 -0.99 15.57 0.64
CA ASP A 108 0.01 14.68 1.20
C ASP A 108 -0.62 13.57 2.06
N THR A 109 0.20 12.64 2.49
CA THR A 109 -0.25 11.50 3.29
C THR A 109 -0.81 11.93 4.65
N ASP A 110 -0.19 12.90 5.32
CA ASP A 110 -0.67 13.41 6.61
C ASP A 110 -2.07 14.01 6.50
N THR A 111 -2.28 14.86 5.50
CA THR A 111 -3.61 15.41 5.18
C THR A 111 -4.62 14.30 4.86
N CYS A 112 -4.22 13.27 4.09
CA CYS A 112 -5.08 12.12 3.82
C CYS A 112 -5.54 11.44 5.13
N MET A 113 -4.59 11.19 6.04
CA MET A 113 -4.90 10.56 7.33
C MET A 113 -5.87 11.40 8.16
N LYS A 114 -5.70 12.73 8.17
CA LYS A 114 -6.63 13.64 8.85
C LYS A 114 -8.04 13.57 8.26
N VAL A 115 -8.17 13.57 6.93
CA VAL A 115 -9.48 13.43 6.25
C VAL A 115 -10.14 12.10 6.60
N PHE A 116 -9.39 10.98 6.58
CA PHE A 116 -9.93 9.65 6.89
C PHE A 116 -10.45 9.56 8.32
N ASN A 117 -9.70 10.10 9.27
CA ASN A 117 -10.05 10.06 10.69
C ASN A 117 -11.14 11.07 11.07
N ALA A 118 -11.31 12.16 10.31
CA ALA A 118 -12.28 13.20 10.60
C ALA A 118 -13.66 12.96 9.96
N SER A 119 -13.72 12.17 8.88
CA SER A 119 -14.96 11.96 8.11
C SER A 119 -15.79 10.81 8.68
N ARG A 120 -17.13 10.98 8.67
CA ARG A 120 -18.05 9.93 9.16
C ARG A 120 -18.08 8.72 8.22
N ILE A 121 -18.12 8.98 6.91
CA ILE A 121 -18.10 7.98 5.85
C ILE A 121 -17.02 8.35 4.85
N ASN A 122 -16.11 7.43 4.58
CA ASN A 122 -15.13 7.56 3.51
C ASN A 122 -15.62 6.76 2.30
N LEU A 123 -15.98 7.43 1.22
CA LEU A 123 -16.32 6.78 -0.02
C LEU A 123 -15.04 6.30 -0.72
N ASN A 124 -15.02 5.06 -1.11
CA ASN A 124 -13.88 4.45 -1.79
C ASN A 124 -14.33 3.87 -3.14
N LEU A 125 -14.04 4.58 -4.22
CA LEU A 125 -14.32 4.15 -5.59
C LEU A 125 -13.02 3.74 -6.27
N HIS A 126 -12.96 2.54 -6.80
CA HIS A 126 -11.86 2.13 -7.64
C HIS A 126 -11.79 2.97 -8.92
N SER A 127 -10.57 3.18 -9.42
CA SER A 127 -10.39 3.85 -10.71
C SER A 127 -10.80 2.91 -11.84
N TRP A 128 -11.57 3.45 -12.79
CA TRP A 128 -12.04 2.76 -13.96
C TRP A 128 -12.05 3.69 -15.18
N ALA A 129 -11.65 3.18 -16.33
CA ALA A 129 -11.63 3.97 -17.57
C ALA A 129 -13.04 4.18 -18.16
N GLY A 130 -14.00 3.34 -17.81
CA GLY A 130 -15.41 3.52 -18.17
C GLY A 130 -16.08 4.59 -17.32
N SER A 131 -17.37 4.85 -17.60
CA SER A 131 -18.16 5.89 -16.94
C SER A 131 -18.91 5.41 -15.68
N GLY A 132 -18.91 4.10 -15.40
CA GLY A 132 -19.65 3.48 -14.30
C GLY A 132 -18.77 2.77 -13.28
N LEU A 133 -19.35 1.79 -12.60
CA LEU A 133 -18.62 0.84 -11.76
C LEU A 133 -18.09 -0.32 -12.63
N ASP A 134 -17.09 -1.03 -12.12
CA ASP A 134 -16.51 -2.22 -12.73
C ASP A 134 -16.67 -3.40 -11.76
N PRO A 135 -17.84 -4.05 -11.74
CA PRO A 135 -18.14 -5.09 -10.75
C PRO A 135 -17.33 -6.37 -10.95
N ASP A 136 -16.80 -6.60 -12.15
CA ASP A 136 -15.98 -7.77 -12.49
C ASP A 136 -14.48 -7.52 -12.24
N GLY A 137 -14.12 -6.31 -11.82
CA GLY A 137 -12.74 -5.95 -11.53
C GLY A 137 -12.18 -6.75 -10.36
N ASP A 138 -10.99 -7.29 -10.54
CA ASP A 138 -10.29 -8.11 -9.53
C ASP A 138 -9.22 -7.35 -8.74
N PHE A 139 -9.11 -6.04 -8.93
CA PHE A 139 -8.19 -5.18 -8.20
C PHE A 139 -8.85 -4.59 -6.96
N VAL A 140 -8.32 -4.86 -5.77
CA VAL A 140 -8.68 -4.17 -4.53
C VAL A 140 -7.62 -3.09 -4.27
N ASN A 141 -8.03 -1.82 -4.31
CA ASN A 141 -7.12 -0.68 -4.22
C ASN A 141 -6.48 -0.53 -2.82
N PRO A 142 -5.32 0.13 -2.70
CA PRO A 142 -4.64 0.33 -1.41
C PRO A 142 -5.52 1.11 -0.42
N ARG A 143 -6.38 2.01 -0.91
CA ARG A 143 -7.29 2.81 -0.09
C ARG A 143 -8.19 1.96 0.82
N THR A 144 -8.62 0.79 0.35
CA THR A 144 -9.43 -0.14 1.15
C THR A 144 -8.69 -0.58 2.41
N PHE A 145 -7.41 -0.88 2.28
CA PHE A 145 -6.56 -1.31 3.40
C PHE A 145 -6.15 -0.13 4.30
N GLU A 146 -5.85 1.02 3.70
CA GLU A 146 -5.46 2.24 4.42
C GLU A 146 -6.58 2.75 5.32
N LEU A 147 -7.81 2.87 4.79
CA LEU A 147 -8.99 3.28 5.55
C LEU A 147 -9.29 2.31 6.70
N ALA A 148 -9.25 1.01 6.42
CA ALA A 148 -9.45 -0.02 7.43
C ALA A 148 -8.38 0.06 8.53
N ALA A 149 -7.10 0.29 8.20
CA ALA A 149 -6.03 0.47 9.17
C ALA A 149 -6.22 1.72 10.04
N CYS A 150 -6.75 2.80 9.47
CA CYS A 150 -7.12 4.01 10.23
C CYS A 150 -8.31 3.78 11.18
N GLY A 151 -9.01 2.64 11.11
CA GLY A 151 -10.27 2.45 11.82
C GLY A 151 -11.35 3.42 11.31
N ALA A 152 -11.26 3.78 10.04
CA ALA A 152 -12.19 4.69 9.36
C ALA A 152 -13.25 3.88 8.62
N PHE A 153 -14.52 4.24 8.84
CA PHE A 153 -15.63 3.58 8.13
C PHE A 153 -15.60 3.94 6.63
N GLN A 154 -15.81 2.93 5.78
CA GLN A 154 -15.83 3.10 4.34
C GLN A 154 -17.02 2.42 3.67
N LEU A 155 -17.51 3.06 2.60
CA LEU A 155 -18.36 2.46 1.59
C LEU A 155 -17.53 2.26 0.33
N VAL A 156 -17.36 1.02 -0.11
CA VAL A 156 -16.48 0.67 -1.25
C VAL A 156 -17.27 0.03 -2.38
N ASP A 157 -16.96 0.35 -3.62
CA ASP A 157 -17.53 -0.36 -4.77
C ASP A 157 -17.06 -1.82 -4.80
N HIS A 158 -17.97 -2.71 -5.11
CA HIS A 158 -17.71 -4.15 -5.14
C HIS A 158 -16.55 -4.51 -6.09
N ARG A 159 -15.71 -5.43 -5.65
CA ARG A 159 -14.65 -6.06 -6.43
C ARG A 159 -14.65 -7.55 -6.16
N THR A 160 -14.36 -8.36 -7.17
CA THR A 160 -14.44 -9.83 -7.07
C THR A 160 -13.52 -10.42 -5.99
N LEU A 161 -12.38 -9.78 -5.71
CA LEU A 161 -11.43 -10.20 -4.68
C LEU A 161 -11.68 -9.57 -3.30
N LEU A 162 -12.62 -8.63 -3.16
CA LEU A 162 -12.88 -7.99 -1.87
C LEU A 162 -13.29 -9.01 -0.78
N PRO A 163 -14.17 -10.00 -1.06
CA PRO A 163 -14.54 -11.02 -0.08
C PRO A 163 -13.41 -11.96 0.34
N ALA A 164 -12.33 -12.04 -0.42
CA ALA A 164 -11.14 -12.80 -0.04
C ALA A 164 -10.30 -12.10 1.05
N HIS A 165 -10.52 -10.82 1.27
CA HIS A 165 -9.75 -10.00 2.21
C HIS A 165 -10.56 -9.52 3.41
N PHE A 166 -11.86 -9.30 3.22
CA PHE A 166 -12.74 -8.75 4.25
C PHE A 166 -14.09 -9.46 4.26
N ASN A 167 -14.62 -9.66 5.46
CA ASN A 167 -16.00 -10.10 5.64
C ASN A 167 -16.97 -8.92 5.46
N SER A 168 -18.24 -9.21 5.29
CA SER A 168 -19.28 -8.20 5.07
C SER A 168 -19.55 -7.29 6.29
N ASP A 169 -19.14 -7.70 7.48
CA ASP A 169 -19.19 -6.94 8.72
C ASP A 169 -17.93 -6.11 8.98
N GLU A 170 -16.89 -6.30 8.17
CA GLU A 170 -15.63 -5.56 8.24
C GLU A 170 -15.58 -4.40 7.25
N VAL A 171 -16.06 -4.63 6.01
CA VAL A 171 -16.10 -3.60 4.97
C VAL A 171 -17.43 -3.67 4.24
N VAL A 172 -18.11 -2.53 4.14
CA VAL A 172 -19.41 -2.42 3.48
C VAL A 172 -19.19 -2.12 2.00
N SER A 173 -19.61 -3.06 1.14
CA SER A 173 -19.52 -2.88 -0.30
C SER A 173 -20.90 -2.65 -0.94
N PHE A 174 -20.93 -1.85 -2.01
CA PHE A 174 -22.10 -1.63 -2.83
C PHE A 174 -21.83 -2.07 -4.28
N GLN A 175 -22.85 -2.59 -4.94
CA GLN A 175 -22.78 -3.07 -6.32
C GLN A 175 -23.37 -2.07 -7.32
N ARG A 176 -24.29 -1.22 -6.86
CA ARG A 176 -24.99 -0.24 -7.70
C ARG A 176 -24.81 1.14 -7.09
N PHE A 177 -24.42 2.08 -7.94
CA PHE A 177 -24.22 3.45 -7.48
C PHE A 177 -25.53 4.13 -7.05
N GLU A 178 -26.64 3.71 -7.62
CA GLU A 178 -27.99 4.20 -7.32
C GLU A 178 -28.41 3.94 -5.86
N ASP A 179 -27.86 2.91 -5.22
CA ASP A 179 -28.18 2.54 -3.86
C ASP A 179 -27.45 3.40 -2.81
N LEU A 180 -26.37 4.09 -3.24
CA LEU A 180 -25.50 4.87 -2.34
C LEU A 180 -26.23 5.94 -1.52
N PRO A 181 -27.15 6.75 -2.07
CA PRO A 181 -27.84 7.78 -1.26
C PRO A 181 -28.58 7.16 -0.07
N VAL A 182 -29.20 6.01 -0.25
CA VAL A 182 -29.92 5.29 0.82
C VAL A 182 -28.93 4.74 1.84
N GLU A 183 -27.85 4.11 1.37
CA GLU A 183 -26.81 3.57 2.23
C GLU A 183 -26.09 4.68 3.02
N ILE A 184 -25.78 5.82 2.41
CA ILE A 184 -25.19 6.97 3.10
C ILE A 184 -26.11 7.42 4.23
N GLY A 185 -27.42 7.64 3.96
CA GLY A 185 -28.40 8.05 4.98
C GLY A 185 -28.49 7.05 6.13
N ARG A 186 -28.55 5.76 5.81
CA ARG A 186 -28.58 4.67 6.79
C ARG A 186 -27.33 4.70 7.68
N TRP A 187 -26.16 4.73 7.08
CA TRP A 187 -24.90 4.69 7.82
C TRP A 187 -24.61 6.00 8.56
N LEU A 188 -25.09 7.15 8.11
CA LEU A 188 -24.98 8.40 8.86
C LEU A 188 -25.83 8.37 10.15
N SER A 189 -26.97 7.67 10.14
CA SER A 189 -27.86 7.56 11.31
C SER A 189 -27.38 6.61 12.39
N ASP A 190 -26.47 5.65 12.07
CA ASP A 190 -26.03 4.61 13.00
C ASP A 190 -24.50 4.71 13.27
N ALA A 191 -24.15 5.54 14.25
CA ALA A 191 -22.76 5.77 14.63
C ALA A 191 -22.10 4.54 15.25
N ASP A 192 -22.85 3.76 16.02
CA ASP A 192 -22.33 2.58 16.72
C ASP A 192 -22.03 1.47 15.73
N ALA A 193 -22.91 1.23 14.75
CA ALA A 193 -22.65 0.26 13.69
C ALA A 193 -21.43 0.66 12.84
N ARG A 194 -21.30 1.96 12.50
CA ARG A 194 -20.08 2.42 11.80
C ARG A 194 -18.80 2.15 12.59
N ALA A 195 -18.82 2.47 13.89
CA ALA A 195 -17.66 2.25 14.77
C ALA A 195 -17.32 0.76 14.90
N ALA A 196 -18.33 -0.10 15.06
CA ALA A 196 -18.15 -1.54 15.16
C ALA A 196 -17.52 -2.12 13.88
N THR A 197 -18.07 -1.77 12.71
CA THR A 197 -17.56 -2.19 11.40
C THR A 197 -16.12 -1.72 11.18
N ALA A 198 -15.83 -0.46 11.44
CA ALA A 198 -14.49 0.11 11.28
C ALA A 198 -13.45 -0.55 12.23
N LEU A 199 -13.85 -0.86 13.46
CA LEU A 199 -13.01 -1.59 14.42
C LEU A 199 -12.73 -3.03 13.96
N ALA A 200 -13.73 -3.72 13.42
CA ALA A 200 -13.58 -5.07 12.87
C ALA A 200 -12.61 -5.07 11.67
N ALA A 201 -12.78 -4.13 10.74
CA ALA A 201 -11.87 -3.92 9.62
C ALA A 201 -10.42 -3.69 10.06
N ARG A 202 -10.23 -2.82 11.05
CA ARG A 202 -8.89 -2.53 11.58
C ARG A 202 -8.23 -3.76 12.20
N ARG A 203 -9.00 -4.57 12.95
CA ARG A 203 -8.50 -5.84 13.51
C ARG A 203 -8.03 -6.78 12.40
N ARG A 204 -8.80 -6.92 11.33
CA ARG A 204 -8.45 -7.71 10.14
C ARG A 204 -7.12 -7.24 9.55
N ILE A 205 -6.94 -5.93 9.33
CA ILE A 205 -5.70 -5.38 8.78
C ILE A 205 -4.49 -5.72 9.64
N LEU A 206 -4.58 -5.47 10.95
CA LEU A 206 -3.46 -5.69 11.86
C LEU A 206 -3.06 -7.17 11.95
N LEU A 207 -4.02 -8.09 11.78
CA LEU A 207 -3.77 -9.52 11.86
C LEU A 207 -3.25 -10.12 10.54
N GLU A 208 -3.64 -9.57 9.36
CA GLU A 208 -3.45 -10.29 8.10
C GLU A 208 -2.97 -9.42 6.93
N HIS A 209 -3.13 -8.08 6.99
CA HIS A 209 -2.96 -7.23 5.80
C HIS A 209 -2.04 -6.03 5.98
N THR A 210 -0.97 -6.19 6.77
CA THR A 210 0.11 -5.20 6.81
C THR A 210 1.20 -5.52 5.78
N TYR A 211 2.05 -4.56 5.43
CA TYR A 211 3.21 -4.82 4.57
C TYR A 211 4.17 -5.86 5.15
N VAL A 212 4.21 -6.03 6.48
CA VAL A 212 4.98 -7.11 7.12
C VAL A 212 4.45 -8.48 6.68
N HIS A 213 3.12 -8.66 6.61
CA HIS A 213 2.52 -9.90 6.12
C HIS A 213 2.89 -10.14 4.64
N ARG A 214 2.83 -9.11 3.80
CA ARG A 214 3.23 -9.22 2.38
C ARG A 214 4.69 -9.64 2.21
N MET A 215 5.58 -9.05 3.00
CA MET A 215 6.99 -9.44 2.99
C MET A 215 7.19 -10.89 3.44
N ARG A 216 6.45 -11.35 4.45
CA ARG A 216 6.45 -12.77 4.85
C ARG A 216 5.96 -13.69 3.76
N ASP A 217 4.86 -13.33 3.09
CA ASP A 217 4.29 -14.11 1.99
C ASP A 217 5.28 -14.22 0.82
N MET A 218 5.92 -13.10 0.45
CA MET A 218 6.98 -13.09 -0.57
C MET A 218 8.14 -13.98 -0.17
N LEU A 219 8.67 -13.85 1.03
CA LEU A 219 9.79 -14.63 1.52
C LEU A 219 9.44 -16.12 1.63
N ALA A 220 8.23 -16.45 2.07
CA ALA A 220 7.75 -17.82 2.12
C ALA A 220 7.69 -18.44 0.72
N HIS A 221 7.14 -17.71 -0.27
CA HIS A 221 7.10 -18.17 -1.66
C HIS A 221 8.52 -18.40 -2.22
N LEU A 222 9.42 -17.43 -2.00
CA LEU A 222 10.81 -17.56 -2.42
C LEU A 222 11.51 -18.73 -1.71
N GLY A 223 11.24 -18.95 -0.42
CA GLY A 223 11.78 -20.06 0.36
C GLY A 223 11.35 -21.43 -0.15
N MET A 224 10.11 -21.56 -0.61
CA MET A 224 9.60 -22.79 -1.24
C MET A 224 10.17 -22.99 -2.66
N SER A 225 10.27 -21.92 -3.43
CA SER A 225 10.69 -21.98 -4.84
C SER A 225 12.22 -22.06 -4.99
N ARG A 226 12.96 -21.43 -4.09
CA ARG A 226 14.43 -21.33 -4.11
C ARG A 226 15.03 -21.58 -2.72
N PRO A 227 14.83 -22.78 -2.13
CA PRO A 227 15.35 -23.11 -0.80
C PRO A 227 16.89 -22.98 -0.72
N ASP A 228 17.59 -23.25 -1.82
CA ASP A 228 19.03 -23.08 -1.97
C ASP A 228 19.50 -21.64 -1.69
N ARG A 229 18.69 -20.66 -2.03
CA ARG A 229 18.99 -19.23 -1.87
C ARG A 229 18.50 -18.67 -0.53
N VAL A 230 17.33 -19.08 -0.07
CA VAL A 230 16.61 -18.46 1.07
C VAL A 230 16.97 -19.13 2.40
N SER A 231 17.12 -20.46 2.43
CA SER A 231 17.45 -21.18 3.67
C SER A 231 18.72 -20.66 4.36
N PRO A 232 19.80 -20.35 3.64
CA PRO A 232 20.98 -19.76 4.24
C PRO A 232 20.76 -18.36 4.84
N ILE A 233 19.83 -17.57 4.29
CA ILE A 233 19.47 -16.25 4.83
C ILE A 233 18.69 -16.43 6.13
N LEU A 234 17.71 -17.33 6.12
CA LEU A 234 16.85 -17.62 7.28
C LEU A 234 17.62 -18.31 8.43
N SER A 235 18.62 -19.14 8.11
CA SER A 235 19.46 -19.79 9.14
C SER A 235 20.34 -18.81 9.92
N GLY A 236 20.37 -17.55 9.48
CA GLY A 236 21.17 -16.52 10.15
C GLY A 236 22.67 -16.70 10.01
N GLU A 237 23.11 -17.52 9.05
CA GLU A 237 24.53 -17.64 8.74
C GLU A 237 25.07 -16.32 8.19
N ARG A 238 25.87 -15.65 9.00
CA ARG A 238 26.39 -14.31 8.73
C ARG A 238 27.92 -14.26 8.78
N ARG A 239 28.61 -15.40 8.68
CA ARG A 239 30.07 -15.41 8.65
C ARG A 239 30.57 -14.86 7.32
N ALA A 240 31.56 -13.98 7.39
CA ALA A 240 32.07 -13.25 6.25
C ALA A 240 32.51 -14.19 5.12
N GLY A 241 33.23 -15.27 5.42
CA GLY A 241 33.64 -16.27 4.44
C GLY A 241 32.46 -16.92 3.73
N THR A 242 31.47 -17.41 4.48
CA THR A 242 30.27 -18.04 3.93
C THR A 242 29.46 -17.08 3.07
N LEU A 243 29.32 -15.84 3.51
CA LEU A 243 28.62 -14.80 2.74
C LEU A 243 29.36 -14.44 1.46
N ALA A 244 30.70 -14.32 1.53
CA ALA A 244 31.55 -14.01 0.38
C ALA A 244 31.46 -15.09 -0.72
N ASP A 245 31.42 -16.37 -0.31
CA ASP A 245 31.31 -17.49 -1.26
C ASP A 245 29.94 -17.58 -1.94
N ARG A 246 28.89 -17.01 -1.32
CA ARG A 246 27.54 -16.90 -1.90
C ARG A 246 27.37 -15.71 -2.85
N CYS A 247 28.25 -14.72 -2.79
CA CYS A 247 28.19 -13.54 -3.65
C CYS A 247 28.73 -13.80 -5.07
N THR A 248 28.39 -14.95 -5.67
CA THR A 248 28.81 -15.30 -7.04
C THR A 248 28.27 -14.33 -8.08
N ASP A 249 27.04 -13.86 -7.87
CA ASP A 249 26.34 -12.95 -8.78
C ASP A 249 26.68 -11.47 -8.50
N ILE A 250 27.37 -11.20 -7.39
CA ILE A 250 27.80 -9.85 -6.97
C ILE A 250 29.27 -9.91 -6.52
N PRO A 251 30.21 -10.09 -7.45
CA PRO A 251 31.62 -10.33 -7.11
C PRO A 251 32.27 -9.20 -6.28
N ALA A 252 31.86 -7.95 -6.49
CA ALA A 252 32.37 -6.80 -5.76
C ALA A 252 32.01 -6.87 -4.25
N LEU A 253 30.78 -7.31 -3.92
CA LEU A 253 30.38 -7.55 -2.52
C LEU A 253 31.15 -8.72 -1.92
N GLY A 254 31.35 -9.80 -2.69
CA GLY A 254 32.16 -10.94 -2.25
C GLY A 254 33.60 -10.53 -1.94
N THR A 255 34.20 -9.64 -2.74
CA THR A 255 35.53 -9.10 -2.49
C THR A 255 35.56 -8.29 -1.19
N LEU A 256 34.60 -7.42 -0.98
CA LEU A 256 34.47 -6.60 0.24
C LEU A 256 34.28 -7.47 1.50
N LEU A 257 33.51 -8.54 1.41
CA LEU A 257 33.31 -9.47 2.53
C LEU A 257 34.58 -10.26 2.86
N ARG A 258 35.46 -10.56 1.90
CA ARG A 258 36.76 -11.22 2.13
C ARG A 258 37.78 -10.33 2.82
N GLU A 259 37.51 -9.04 2.99
CA GLU A 259 38.32 -8.16 3.83
C GLU A 259 38.12 -8.41 5.34
N PHE A 260 37.07 -9.13 5.73
CA PHE A 260 36.84 -9.57 7.09
C PHE A 260 37.41 -10.98 7.32
N ALA A 261 37.74 -11.30 8.60
CA ALA A 261 38.11 -12.67 8.95
C ALA A 261 36.97 -13.64 8.56
N PRO A 262 37.26 -14.81 7.95
CA PRO A 262 36.26 -15.69 7.38
C PRO A 262 35.19 -16.17 8.37
N ASP A 263 35.57 -16.36 9.63
CA ASP A 263 34.73 -16.81 10.75
C ASP A 263 34.00 -15.66 11.44
N ARG A 264 34.37 -14.40 11.16
CA ARG A 264 33.72 -13.23 11.73
C ARG A 264 32.28 -13.15 11.28
N ARG A 265 31.37 -13.00 12.25
CA ARG A 265 29.98 -12.63 11.99
C ARG A 265 29.94 -11.16 11.57
N VAL A 266 29.33 -10.88 10.42
CA VAL A 266 29.18 -9.53 9.86
C VAL A 266 27.71 -9.17 9.67
N GLU A 267 27.40 -7.94 9.93
CA GLU A 267 26.09 -7.35 9.67
C GLU A 267 26.22 -6.22 8.63
N LEU A 268 25.09 -5.74 8.10
CA LEU A 268 25.06 -4.66 7.11
C LEU A 268 25.88 -3.44 7.58
N GLN A 269 25.70 -3.05 8.85
CA GLN A 269 26.43 -1.93 9.45
C GLN A 269 27.95 -2.13 9.49
N ASP A 270 28.46 -3.35 9.65
CA ASP A 270 29.90 -3.63 9.63
C ASP A 270 30.45 -3.39 8.24
N VAL A 271 29.71 -3.85 7.20
CA VAL A 271 30.10 -3.69 5.80
C VAL A 271 30.04 -2.20 5.41
N ALA A 272 28.98 -1.48 5.82
CA ALA A 272 28.85 -0.06 5.60
C ALA A 272 29.95 0.74 6.28
N ALA A 273 30.29 0.41 7.53
CA ALA A 273 31.40 1.03 8.26
C ALA A 273 32.74 0.82 7.54
N ARG A 274 32.96 -0.38 6.96
CA ARG A 274 34.16 -0.69 6.18
C ARG A 274 34.26 0.16 4.93
N ILE A 275 33.14 0.35 4.23
CA ILE A 275 33.08 1.23 3.04
C ILE A 275 33.35 2.68 3.41
N ARG A 276 32.73 3.20 4.50
CA ARG A 276 32.96 4.56 4.99
C ARG A 276 34.41 4.82 5.43
N ALA A 277 35.12 3.77 5.84
CA ALA A 277 36.52 3.87 6.26
C ALA A 277 37.52 3.96 5.08
N LYS A 278 37.07 3.89 3.84
CA LYS A 278 37.93 4.09 2.66
C LYS A 278 38.53 5.49 2.64
N PRO A 279 39.70 5.68 2.00
CA PRO A 279 40.32 7.03 1.88
C PRO A 279 39.35 8.04 1.25
N PRO A 280 39.40 9.30 1.68
CA PRO A 280 38.61 10.36 1.06
C PRO A 280 38.87 10.40 -0.46
N ASN A 281 37.81 10.64 -1.23
CA ASN A 281 37.79 10.66 -2.70
C ASN A 281 38.00 9.29 -3.39
N THR A 282 37.91 8.18 -2.69
CA THR A 282 37.83 6.88 -3.33
C THR A 282 36.49 6.76 -4.06
N ALA A 283 36.54 6.44 -5.37
CA ALA A 283 35.33 6.18 -6.13
C ALA A 283 34.67 4.90 -5.61
N LEU A 284 33.39 4.99 -5.22
CA LEU A 284 32.60 3.85 -4.76
C LEU A 284 31.95 3.14 -5.95
N GLY A 285 31.97 1.82 -5.92
CA GLY A 285 31.21 1.00 -6.85
C GLY A 285 29.71 1.05 -6.59
N ARG A 286 28.93 0.57 -7.57
CA ARG A 286 27.46 0.51 -7.47
C ARG A 286 26.99 -0.27 -6.24
N GLU A 287 27.61 -1.39 -5.99
CA GLU A 287 27.28 -2.31 -4.88
C GLU A 287 27.59 -1.67 -3.53
N GLU A 288 28.68 -0.92 -3.43
CA GLU A 288 29.07 -0.18 -2.23
C GLU A 288 28.08 0.94 -1.91
N LEU A 289 27.65 1.68 -2.95
CA LEU A 289 26.62 2.70 -2.81
C LEU A 289 25.29 2.08 -2.34
N LEU A 290 24.93 0.92 -2.89
CA LEU A 290 23.72 0.20 -2.48
C LEU A 290 23.76 -0.22 -1.01
N VAL A 291 24.90 -0.73 -0.54
CA VAL A 291 25.11 -1.08 0.87
C VAL A 291 24.95 0.13 1.77
N LEU A 292 25.54 1.26 1.41
CA LEU A 292 25.42 2.51 2.19
C LEU A 292 23.98 3.02 2.22
N MET A 293 23.28 3.01 1.11
CA MET A 293 21.86 3.38 1.03
C MET A 293 20.97 2.49 1.90
N LEU A 294 21.20 1.18 1.88
CA LEU A 294 20.45 0.24 2.72
C LEU A 294 20.73 0.42 4.20
N ASP A 295 21.98 0.72 4.58
CA ASP A 295 22.36 0.98 5.96
C ASP A 295 21.74 2.29 6.49
N GLU A 296 21.73 3.33 5.67
CA GLU A 296 21.06 4.62 5.97
C GLU A 296 19.57 4.43 6.15
N TYR A 297 18.91 3.79 5.17
CA TYR A 297 17.48 3.50 5.25
C TYR A 297 17.11 2.69 6.51
N ARG A 298 17.93 1.69 6.84
CA ARG A 298 17.74 0.89 8.07
C ARG A 298 17.90 1.72 9.34
N SER A 299 18.83 2.68 9.34
CA SER A 299 19.05 3.60 10.47
C SER A 299 17.84 4.52 10.66
N GLU A 300 17.39 5.17 9.60
CA GLU A 300 16.19 6.02 9.63
C GLU A 300 14.94 5.28 10.10
N MET A 301 14.77 4.02 9.65
CA MET A 301 13.63 3.19 10.06
C MET A 301 13.69 2.77 11.54
N ARG A 302 14.87 2.67 12.15
CA ARG A 302 15.01 2.39 13.58
C ARG A 302 14.58 3.55 14.46
N ASP A 303 14.76 4.76 14.00
CA ASP A 303 14.37 5.98 14.74
C ASP A 303 12.84 6.24 14.65
N ILE A 304 12.15 5.52 13.76
CA ILE A 304 10.69 5.62 13.54
C ILE A 304 9.93 4.49 14.26
N LEU A 305 10.58 3.36 14.55
CA LEU A 305 10.00 2.17 15.22
C LEU A 305 10.35 2.16 16.73
#